data_2d7002d03dcf89326546f201e6690673
#
_entry.id   2d7002d03dcf89326546f201e6690673
#
_cell.length_a   1.000
_cell.length_b   1.000
_cell.length_c   1.000
_cell.angle_alpha   90.00
_cell.angle_beta   90.00
_cell.angle_gamma   90.00
#
_symmetry.space_group_name_H-M   'P 1'
#
loop_
_entity.id
_entity.type
_entity.pdbx_description
1 polymer ?
#
loop_
_entity_poly.entity_id
_entity_poly.type
_entity_poly.pdbx_seq_one_letter_code
_entity_poly.pdbx_strand_id
1 'polypeptide(L)'
;MKQYDIIVVGTGGATIVADAAIKVGKKVAIIEKGKFGGTCLTRGCIPTKVMVTAANAIQEVEEFKKIGVNVGDATMDWDTVAKRTWHMIDKSAGIYDYYNAYDNVDVYRGAASFVSDKVMNIH
;
A
#
# COMPACT_ATOMS: atom_id res chain seq x y z
N MET A 1 -0.15 -30.28 5.03
CA MET A 1 -0.57 -28.97 5.56
C MET A 1 0.68 -28.28 6.08
N LYS A 2 0.94 -27.02 5.65
CA LYS A 2 2.05 -26.22 6.21
C LYS A 2 1.63 -25.63 7.56
N GLN A 3 2.58 -25.49 8.46
CA GLN A 3 2.34 -24.91 9.79
C GLN A 3 3.17 -23.64 9.97
N TYR A 4 2.57 -22.65 10.61
CA TYR A 4 3.15 -21.34 10.90
C TYR A 4 2.89 -20.95 12.34
N ASP A 5 3.79 -20.18 12.94
CA ASP A 5 3.54 -19.55 14.22
C ASP A 5 2.51 -18.42 14.10
N ILE A 6 2.57 -17.68 12.97
CA ILE A 6 1.68 -16.56 12.69
C ILE A 6 1.27 -16.59 11.22
N ILE A 7 -0.01 -16.35 10.95
CA ILE A 7 -0.54 -16.09 9.62
C ILE A 7 -1.09 -14.66 9.59
N VAL A 8 -0.58 -13.85 8.67
CA VAL A 8 -1.01 -12.47 8.44
C VAL A 8 -1.83 -12.42 7.16
N VAL A 9 -3.07 -11.99 7.27
CA VAL A 9 -3.98 -11.85 6.13
C VAL A 9 -4.09 -10.36 5.76
N GLY A 10 -3.60 -10.05 4.57
CA GLY A 10 -3.45 -8.69 4.06
C GLY A 10 -2.10 -8.07 4.39
N THR A 11 -1.67 -7.13 3.55
CA THR A 11 -0.37 -6.45 3.65
C THR A 11 -0.50 -4.97 4.02
N GLY A 12 -1.52 -4.63 4.80
CA GLY A 12 -1.71 -3.32 5.41
C GLY A 12 -1.06 -3.23 6.79
N GLY A 13 -1.76 -2.66 7.77
CA GLY A 13 -1.27 -2.48 9.15
C GLY A 13 -0.85 -3.77 9.87
N ALA A 14 -1.41 -4.92 9.47
CA ALA A 14 -1.07 -6.21 10.06
C ALA A 14 0.40 -6.65 9.78
N THR A 15 1.08 -6.05 8.81
CA THR A 15 2.50 -6.31 8.53
C THR A 15 3.41 -5.94 9.69
N ILE A 16 3.00 -5.03 10.58
CA ILE A 16 3.73 -4.71 11.82
C ILE A 16 3.93 -5.97 12.67
N VAL A 17 2.91 -6.83 12.73
CA VAL A 17 2.98 -8.11 13.47
C VAL A 17 3.91 -9.09 12.75
N ALA A 18 3.83 -9.15 11.41
CA ALA A 18 4.76 -9.97 10.62
C ALA A 18 6.21 -9.56 10.87
N ASP A 19 6.53 -8.27 10.77
CA ASP A 19 7.89 -7.74 10.97
C ASP A 19 8.44 -8.09 12.38
N ALA A 20 7.59 -7.95 13.40
CA ALA A 20 7.97 -8.30 14.77
C ALA A 20 8.25 -9.80 14.92
N ALA A 21 7.41 -10.66 14.32
CA ALA A 21 7.55 -12.11 14.37
C ALA A 21 8.80 -12.60 13.61
N ILE A 22 9.06 -12.02 12.43
CA ILE A 22 10.25 -12.34 11.63
C ILE A 22 11.53 -12.06 12.40
N LYS A 23 11.60 -10.91 13.06
CA LYS A 23 12.78 -10.49 13.86
C LYS A 23 13.11 -11.44 15.00
N VAL A 24 12.13 -12.14 15.55
CA VAL A 24 12.33 -13.13 16.63
C VAL A 24 12.36 -14.57 16.11
N GLY A 25 12.54 -14.76 14.80
CA GLY A 25 12.73 -16.06 14.17
C GLY A 25 11.49 -16.93 14.06
N LYS A 26 10.29 -16.35 14.19
CA LYS A 26 9.03 -17.07 14.03
C LYS A 26 8.77 -17.42 12.56
N LYS A 27 8.12 -18.55 12.31
CA LYS A 27 7.67 -18.92 10.97
C LYS A 27 6.36 -18.20 10.62
N VAL A 28 6.40 -17.38 9.59
CA VAL A 28 5.29 -16.48 9.21
C VAL A 28 4.74 -16.83 7.84
N ALA A 29 3.40 -16.84 7.70
CA ALA A 29 2.74 -16.80 6.41
C ALA A 29 2.13 -15.40 6.20
N ILE A 30 2.33 -14.83 5.02
CA ILE A 30 1.68 -13.58 4.59
C ILE A 30 0.81 -13.88 3.40
N ILE A 31 -0.47 -13.52 3.45
CA ILE A 31 -1.44 -13.80 2.40
C ILE A 31 -2.04 -12.48 1.91
N GLU A 32 -1.94 -12.19 0.61
CA GLU A 32 -2.51 -10.98 0.00
C GLU A 32 -3.25 -11.31 -1.29
N LYS A 33 -4.52 -10.91 -1.36
CA LYS A 33 -5.36 -11.14 -2.55
C LYS A 33 -5.23 -10.09 -3.64
N GLY A 34 -4.68 -8.93 -3.31
CA GLY A 34 -4.60 -7.78 -4.21
C GLY A 34 -3.18 -7.27 -4.38
N LYS A 35 -3.05 -5.95 -4.54
CA LYS A 35 -1.75 -5.27 -4.51
C LYS A 35 -1.20 -5.26 -3.09
N PHE A 36 0.07 -5.59 -2.94
CA PHE A 36 0.77 -5.51 -1.65
C PHE A 36 0.85 -4.06 -1.16
N GLY A 37 0.81 -3.84 0.16
CA GLY A 37 0.86 -2.52 0.78
C GLY A 37 -0.46 -2.05 1.41
N GLY A 38 -1.53 -2.86 1.27
CA GLY A 38 -2.82 -2.59 1.88
C GLY A 38 -3.52 -1.36 1.30
N THR A 39 -4.61 -0.97 1.94
CA THR A 39 -5.48 0.13 1.47
C THR A 39 -4.74 1.47 1.43
N CYS A 40 -3.98 1.80 2.47
CA CYS A 40 -3.30 3.10 2.57
C CYS A 40 -2.37 3.36 1.39
N LEU A 41 -1.51 2.40 1.05
CA LEU A 41 -0.51 2.56 -0.01
C LEU A 41 -1.13 2.45 -1.40
N THR A 42 -2.12 1.57 -1.60
CA THR A 42 -2.57 1.20 -2.94
C THR A 42 -3.84 1.94 -3.41
N ARG A 43 -4.71 2.36 -2.51
CA ARG A 43 -6.02 2.97 -2.83
C ARG A 43 -6.57 3.92 -1.77
N GLY A 44 -5.74 4.38 -0.84
CA GLY A 44 -6.11 5.27 0.26
C GLY A 44 -5.17 6.44 0.40
N CYS A 45 -4.43 6.50 1.49
CA CYS A 45 -3.65 7.66 1.93
C CYS A 45 -2.67 8.19 0.88
N ILE A 46 -1.88 7.31 0.28
CA ILE A 46 -0.79 7.71 -0.63
C ILE A 46 -1.33 8.24 -1.96
N PRO A 47 -2.17 7.50 -2.72
CA PRO A 47 -2.72 8.05 -3.96
C PRO A 47 -3.57 9.31 -3.73
N THR A 48 -4.35 9.36 -2.66
CA THR A 48 -5.10 10.55 -2.29
C THR A 48 -4.19 11.75 -2.06
N LYS A 49 -3.09 11.58 -1.35
CA LYS A 49 -2.13 12.65 -1.08
C LYS A 49 -1.49 13.20 -2.35
N VAL A 50 -1.15 12.33 -3.30
CA VAL A 50 -0.58 12.75 -4.60
C VAL A 50 -1.58 13.63 -5.37
N MET A 51 -2.85 13.21 -5.43
CA MET A 51 -3.92 13.95 -6.13
C MET A 51 -4.26 15.27 -5.43
N VAL A 52 -4.42 15.25 -4.11
CA VAL A 52 -4.75 16.44 -3.31
C VAL A 52 -3.64 17.48 -3.38
N THR A 53 -2.38 17.09 -3.46
CA THR A 53 -1.27 18.03 -3.62
C THR A 53 -1.42 18.85 -4.90
N ALA A 54 -1.82 18.24 -6.01
CA ALA A 54 -2.07 18.96 -7.26
C ALA A 54 -3.29 19.89 -7.17
N ALA A 55 -4.36 19.44 -6.53
CA ALA A 55 -5.57 20.26 -6.31
C ALA A 55 -5.27 21.47 -5.43
N ASN A 56 -4.52 21.27 -4.34
CA ASN A 56 -4.14 22.36 -3.44
C ASN A 56 -3.27 23.40 -4.15
N ALA A 57 -2.36 23.00 -5.02
CA ALA A 57 -1.53 23.94 -5.79
C ALA A 57 -2.37 24.87 -6.67
N ILE A 58 -3.44 24.35 -7.32
CA ILE A 58 -4.36 25.19 -8.08
C ILE A 58 -5.10 26.15 -7.16
N GLN A 59 -5.61 25.67 -6.04
CA GLN A 59 -6.29 26.51 -5.07
C GLN A 59 -5.38 27.61 -4.53
N GLU A 60 -4.12 27.30 -4.26
CA GLU A 60 -3.14 28.28 -3.77
C GLU A 60 -2.88 29.41 -4.78
N VAL A 61 -2.85 29.10 -6.08
CA VAL A 61 -2.76 30.12 -7.16
C VAL A 61 -3.95 31.09 -7.09
N GLU A 62 -5.16 30.60 -6.86
CA GLU A 62 -6.34 31.46 -6.71
C GLU A 62 -6.28 32.32 -5.43
N GLU A 63 -5.75 31.78 -4.34
CA GLU A 63 -5.53 32.55 -3.11
C GLU A 63 -4.49 33.68 -3.29
N PHE A 64 -3.43 33.44 -4.07
CA PHE A 64 -2.43 34.48 -4.39
C PHE A 64 -3.04 35.69 -5.08
N LYS A 65 -4.02 35.53 -5.96
CA LYS A 65 -4.74 36.62 -6.59
C LYS A 65 -5.42 37.54 -5.58
N LYS A 66 -5.94 36.99 -4.47
CA LYS A 66 -6.62 37.77 -3.42
C LYS A 66 -5.69 38.71 -2.64
N ILE A 67 -4.41 38.39 -2.59
CA ILE A 67 -3.38 39.21 -1.91
C ILE A 67 -2.58 40.06 -2.90
N GLY A 68 -3.03 40.18 -4.16
CA GLY A 68 -2.43 41.02 -5.18
C GLY A 68 -1.27 40.40 -5.95
N VAL A 69 -1.04 39.08 -5.84
CA VAL A 69 -0.02 38.35 -6.60
C VAL A 69 -0.66 37.70 -7.82
N ASN A 70 -0.27 38.15 -9.02
CA ASN A 70 -0.77 37.62 -10.29
C ASN A 70 0.22 36.60 -10.87
N VAL A 71 -0.15 35.34 -10.86
CA VAL A 71 0.63 34.21 -11.39
C VAL A 71 0.00 33.59 -12.64
N GLY A 72 -1.02 34.23 -13.21
CA GLY A 72 -1.78 33.70 -14.33
C GLY A 72 -2.83 32.67 -13.90
N ASP A 73 -3.40 31.96 -14.87
CA ASP A 73 -4.38 30.90 -14.60
C ASP A 73 -3.69 29.55 -14.42
N ALA A 74 -4.06 28.86 -13.34
CA ALA A 74 -3.56 27.53 -13.10
C ALA A 74 -4.37 26.50 -13.89
N THR A 75 -3.68 25.59 -14.57
CA THR A 75 -4.28 24.44 -15.25
C THR A 75 -3.69 23.15 -14.72
N MET A 76 -4.47 22.07 -14.78
CA MET A 76 -4.03 20.75 -14.35
C MET A 76 -3.82 19.84 -15.56
N ASP A 77 -2.63 19.29 -15.69
CA ASP A 77 -2.37 18.15 -16.56
C ASP A 77 -2.73 16.87 -15.79
N TRP A 78 -3.95 16.38 -16.03
CA TRP A 78 -4.46 15.19 -15.36
C TRP A 78 -3.64 13.94 -15.68
N ASP A 79 -3.12 13.81 -16.90
CA ASP A 79 -2.31 12.65 -17.28
C ASP A 79 -1.02 12.56 -16.44
N THR A 80 -0.39 13.70 -16.22
CA THR A 80 0.80 13.77 -15.35
C THR A 80 0.45 13.42 -13.91
N VAL A 81 -0.66 13.95 -13.36
CA VAL A 81 -1.11 13.63 -11.99
C VAL A 81 -1.43 12.15 -11.85
N ALA A 82 -2.17 11.58 -12.81
CA ALA A 82 -2.50 10.17 -12.83
C ALA A 82 -1.26 9.28 -12.90
N LYS A 83 -0.31 9.56 -13.80
CA LYS A 83 0.95 8.81 -13.93
C LYS A 83 1.77 8.85 -12.64
N ARG A 84 1.86 10.00 -11.98
CA ARG A 84 2.54 10.12 -10.68
C ARG A 84 1.85 9.28 -9.61
N THR A 85 0.52 9.29 -9.59
CA THR A 85 -0.27 8.50 -8.64
C THR A 85 -0.03 7.01 -8.82
N TRP A 86 -0.12 6.52 -10.06
CA TRP A 86 0.15 5.11 -10.37
C TRP A 86 1.60 4.72 -10.08
N HIS A 87 2.56 5.58 -10.40
CA HIS A 87 3.96 5.31 -10.07
C HIS A 87 4.18 5.10 -8.56
N MET A 88 3.52 5.89 -7.71
CA MET A 88 3.60 5.71 -6.26
C MET A 88 2.93 4.41 -5.79
N ILE A 89 1.80 4.04 -6.40
CA ILE A 89 1.12 2.77 -6.10
C ILE A 89 1.99 1.58 -6.51
N ASP A 90 2.61 1.63 -7.68
CA ASP A 90 3.37 0.50 -8.23
C ASP A 90 4.67 0.22 -7.47
N LYS A 91 5.21 1.20 -6.71
CA LYS A 91 6.29 0.96 -5.75
C LYS A 91 5.95 -0.11 -4.71
N SER A 92 4.66 -0.36 -4.47
CA SER A 92 4.20 -1.42 -3.57
C SER A 92 4.58 -2.84 -4.03
N ALA A 93 4.92 -3.03 -5.30
CA ALA A 93 5.35 -4.33 -5.83
C ALA A 93 6.59 -4.88 -5.09
N GLY A 94 7.52 -4.01 -4.66
CA GLY A 94 8.70 -4.41 -3.91
C GLY A 94 8.42 -5.00 -2.52
N ILE A 95 7.22 -4.83 -1.97
CA ILE A 95 6.84 -5.42 -0.67
C ILE A 95 6.80 -6.95 -0.75
N TYR A 96 6.35 -7.50 -1.87
CA TYR A 96 6.38 -8.94 -2.09
C TYR A 96 7.81 -9.49 -2.00
N ASP A 97 8.73 -8.87 -2.74
CA ASP A 97 10.13 -9.30 -2.79
C ASP A 97 10.81 -9.13 -1.43
N TYR A 98 10.48 -8.05 -0.71
CA TYR A 98 10.97 -7.81 0.64
C TYR A 98 10.65 -8.97 1.60
N TYR A 99 9.38 -9.40 1.66
CA TYR A 99 9.00 -10.50 2.54
C TYR A 99 9.47 -11.86 2.03
N ASN A 100 9.48 -12.07 0.72
CA ASN A 100 9.90 -13.33 0.11
C ASN A 100 11.42 -13.58 0.22
N ALA A 101 12.19 -12.57 0.63
CA ALA A 101 13.63 -12.69 0.87
C ALA A 101 13.98 -13.33 2.22
N TYR A 102 13.02 -13.51 3.13
CA TYR A 102 13.26 -14.13 4.43
C TYR A 102 13.00 -15.64 4.40
N ASP A 103 13.95 -16.44 4.87
CA ASP A 103 13.85 -17.91 4.90
C ASP A 103 12.71 -18.44 5.79
N ASN A 104 12.30 -17.67 6.78
CA ASN A 104 11.22 -18.01 7.71
C ASN A 104 9.86 -17.41 7.33
N VAL A 105 9.72 -16.92 6.10
CA VAL A 105 8.47 -16.33 5.58
C VAL A 105 8.03 -17.03 4.31
N ASP A 106 6.77 -17.44 4.28
CA ASP A 106 6.10 -17.87 3.05
C ASP A 106 5.09 -16.77 2.63
N VAL A 107 5.20 -16.26 1.42
CA VAL A 107 4.30 -15.23 0.87
C VAL A 107 3.36 -15.84 -0.15
N TYR A 108 2.07 -15.66 0.05
CA TYR A 108 1.01 -16.19 -0.81
C TYR A 108 0.20 -15.09 -1.48
N ARG A 109 -0.04 -15.25 -2.77
CA ARG A 109 -1.00 -14.43 -3.51
C ARG A 109 -2.32 -15.18 -3.60
N GLY A 110 -3.38 -14.62 -3.02
CA GLY A 110 -4.70 -15.23 -3.02
C GLY A 110 -5.58 -14.75 -1.87
N ALA A 111 -6.83 -15.14 -1.89
CA ALA A 111 -7.76 -14.88 -0.80
C ALA A 111 -7.68 -15.99 0.25
N ALA A 112 -7.59 -15.62 1.52
CA ALA A 112 -7.63 -16.57 2.62
C ALA A 112 -9.04 -16.72 3.17
N SER A 113 -9.42 -17.95 3.48
CA SER A 113 -10.68 -18.27 4.20
C SER A 113 -10.44 -19.31 5.29
N PHE A 114 -11.12 -19.16 6.42
CA PHE A 114 -11.09 -20.18 7.49
C PHE A 114 -11.89 -21.40 7.06
N VAL A 115 -11.32 -22.58 7.26
CA VAL A 115 -12.00 -23.87 7.06
C VAL A 115 -12.28 -24.58 8.39
N SER A 116 -11.51 -24.27 9.42
CA SER A 116 -11.75 -24.66 10.82
C SER A 116 -10.96 -23.74 11.74
N ASP A 117 -11.03 -23.97 13.06
CA ASP A 117 -10.22 -23.23 14.02
C ASP A 117 -8.73 -23.33 13.66
N LYS A 118 -8.09 -22.16 13.49
CA LYS A 118 -6.66 -22.00 13.14
C LYS A 118 -6.22 -22.65 11.81
N VAL A 119 -7.16 -23.03 10.93
CA VAL A 119 -6.87 -23.58 9.61
C VAL A 119 -7.47 -22.72 8.52
N MET A 120 -6.64 -22.35 7.55
CA MET A 120 -7.06 -21.51 6.43
C MET A 120 -6.74 -22.17 5.09
N ASN A 121 -7.62 -21.95 4.13
CA ASN A 121 -7.36 -22.19 2.71
C ASN A 121 -7.01 -20.88 2.00
N ILE A 122 -6.22 -21.01 0.94
CA ILE A 122 -5.88 -19.92 0.02
C ILE A 122 -6.46 -20.27 -1.34
N HIS A 123 -7.19 -19.30 -1.92
CA HIS A 123 -7.87 -19.43 -3.21
C HIS A 123 -7.24 -18.51 -4.25
#